data_a7079d4e6d7dc6c9275506af3a30f4fc
#
_entry.id   a7079d4e6d7dc6c9275506af3a30f4fc
#
_cell.length_a   1.000
_cell.length_b   1.000
_cell.length_c   1.000
_cell.angle_alpha   90.00
_cell.angle_beta   90.00
_cell.angle_gamma   90.00
#
_symmetry.space_group_name_H-M   'P 1'
#
loop_
_entity.id
_entity.type
_entity.pdbx_description
1 polymer ?
#
loop_
_entity_poly.entity_id
_entity_poly.type
_entity_poly.pdbx_seq_one_letter_code
_entity_poly.pdbx_strand_id
1 'polypeptide(L)'
;MPKIDWRARAAETQLSVRNFINGQYQDCVGSETIEKYAGRDGQLLYKFACGDGSEVELAVANARATFNDGCWRNLSSGERAAVLNKLADLIDEHRDILALYESLDVSKPITKALNDDLGGLPAGLREAAANVDKLQGNCGTDQGCLIYQSHQPVGVVAGILGWNFPAILAGGKIGPALVTGNSLVLKPSEFTSLSTSFLAELALQAGVPAGVFNVVNGGPMVGDALARHMDVDLLTFVGSSATGKLLMKAAGESNMKRLILECGGKSPFIVFDDCEEYLDHVADRVVERAFPNQGALCSSGTRLLVQDSIRDKLMPKILERAAAITPSDPLDPDCTFGAIMNEAHLNKVLGYIELGKEQGADPILSGKQVLQETGGFYLSPTIFDQVDPNARIAQEEIFGPVLSVIGFKDEAEAIAIANNSTFGLAAYVATQNLGRVRRLGDELRSAITQVIATDKPSGGNLSISFEAHKQSGVGFEGGVRGLEAYTVASAVICFT
;
A
#
# COMPACT_ATOMS: atom_id res chain seq x y z
N MET A 1 -11.08 -29.03 4.56
CA MET A 1 -12.29 -28.20 4.64
C MET A 1 -13.06 -28.30 3.33
N PRO A 2 -14.39 -28.27 3.28
CA PRO A 2 -15.10 -28.17 2.00
C PRO A 2 -14.65 -26.92 1.25
N LYS A 3 -14.52 -27.02 -0.08
CA LYS A 3 -14.12 -25.88 -0.92
C LYS A 3 -15.22 -24.83 -0.86
N ILE A 4 -14.90 -23.60 -0.47
CA ILE A 4 -15.89 -22.51 -0.35
C ILE A 4 -16.35 -22.13 -1.75
N ASP A 5 -17.67 -22.05 -1.95
CA ASP A 5 -18.26 -21.41 -3.14
C ASP A 5 -18.32 -19.88 -2.90
N TRP A 6 -17.33 -19.18 -3.41
CA TRP A 6 -17.19 -17.74 -3.22
C TRP A 6 -18.26 -16.92 -3.91
N ARG A 7 -18.80 -17.41 -5.05
CA ARG A 7 -19.89 -16.74 -5.75
C ARG A 7 -21.20 -16.82 -4.96
N ALA A 8 -21.53 -18.01 -4.44
CA ALA A 8 -22.69 -18.18 -3.56
C ALA A 8 -22.52 -17.34 -2.29
N ARG A 9 -21.36 -17.39 -1.65
CA ARG A 9 -21.07 -16.59 -0.46
C ARG A 9 -21.18 -15.09 -0.70
N ALA A 10 -20.68 -14.58 -1.85
CA ALA A 10 -20.82 -13.19 -2.22
C ALA A 10 -22.28 -12.77 -2.39
N ALA A 11 -23.11 -13.63 -3.02
CA ALA A 11 -24.53 -13.36 -3.22
C ALA A 11 -25.33 -13.34 -1.91
N GLU A 12 -24.91 -14.10 -0.90
CA GLU A 12 -25.56 -14.17 0.43
C GLU A 12 -25.06 -13.10 1.40
N THR A 13 -23.88 -12.46 1.11
CA THR A 13 -23.29 -11.48 2.00
C THR A 13 -23.95 -10.12 1.83
N GLN A 14 -24.52 -9.60 2.91
CA GLN A 14 -25.02 -8.23 2.92
C GLN A 14 -23.86 -7.24 3.01
N LEU A 15 -23.65 -6.47 1.96
CA LEU A 15 -22.63 -5.44 1.90
C LEU A 15 -23.18 -4.11 2.42
N SER A 16 -22.49 -3.51 3.39
CA SER A 16 -22.90 -2.22 3.98
C SER A 16 -21.66 -1.43 4.38
N VAL A 17 -21.61 -0.17 3.99
CA VAL A 17 -20.57 0.77 4.39
C VAL A 17 -21.15 1.72 5.42
N ARG A 18 -20.56 1.71 6.62
CA ARG A 18 -20.96 2.54 7.76
C ARG A 18 -19.71 3.07 8.45
N ASN A 19 -19.79 4.25 9.02
CA ASN A 19 -18.77 4.74 9.93
C ASN A 19 -18.70 3.87 11.19
N PHE A 20 -17.52 3.80 11.81
CA PHE A 20 -17.34 3.17 13.11
C PHE A 20 -16.73 4.21 14.05
N ILE A 21 -17.55 4.82 14.90
CA ILE A 21 -17.14 5.93 15.75
C ILE A 21 -17.51 5.59 17.19
N ASN A 22 -16.56 5.78 18.11
CA ASN A 22 -16.74 5.51 19.54
C ASN A 22 -17.27 4.10 19.84
N GLY A 23 -16.76 3.09 19.13
CA GLY A 23 -17.13 1.70 19.31
C GLY A 23 -18.51 1.31 18.75
N GLN A 24 -19.12 2.13 17.90
CA GLN A 24 -20.45 1.91 17.35
C GLN A 24 -20.51 2.19 15.85
N TYR A 25 -21.27 1.36 15.13
CA TYR A 25 -21.62 1.62 13.75
C TYR A 25 -22.62 2.77 13.65
N GLN A 26 -22.35 3.71 12.76
CA GLN A 26 -23.20 4.85 12.44
C GLN A 26 -23.34 4.98 10.93
N ASP A 27 -24.52 5.32 10.45
CA ASP A 27 -24.73 5.58 9.04
C ASP A 27 -23.98 6.86 8.62
N CYS A 28 -23.41 6.84 7.41
CA CYS A 28 -22.78 8.03 6.85
C CYS A 28 -23.83 9.11 6.59
N VAL A 29 -23.50 10.37 6.89
CA VAL A 29 -24.38 11.50 6.73
C VAL A 29 -23.89 12.35 5.54
N GLY A 30 -24.82 12.78 4.68
CA GLY A 30 -24.50 13.63 3.52
C GLY A 30 -25.61 13.62 2.49
N SER A 31 -25.62 14.62 1.62
CA SER A 31 -26.62 14.76 0.54
C SER A 31 -26.23 14.04 -0.75
N GLU A 32 -24.94 13.77 -0.93
CA GLU A 32 -24.43 13.04 -2.09
C GLU A 32 -24.29 11.56 -1.76
N THR A 33 -24.39 10.72 -2.79
CA THR A 33 -24.25 9.26 -2.65
C THR A 33 -23.05 8.79 -3.45
N ILE A 34 -22.23 7.96 -2.82
CA ILE A 34 -21.16 7.20 -3.47
C ILE A 34 -21.73 5.85 -3.86
N GLU A 35 -21.58 5.48 -5.12
CA GLU A 35 -21.94 4.18 -5.66
C GLU A 35 -20.69 3.39 -6.03
N LYS A 36 -20.58 2.18 -5.53
CA LYS A 36 -19.48 1.26 -5.86
C LYS A 36 -19.97 0.18 -6.79
N TYR A 37 -19.37 0.11 -7.96
CA TYR A 37 -19.61 -0.94 -8.94
C TYR A 37 -18.46 -1.97 -8.92
N ALA A 38 -18.80 -3.24 -9.10
CA ALA A 38 -17.82 -4.32 -9.16
C ALA A 38 -17.04 -4.30 -10.46
N GLY A 39 -15.72 -4.39 -10.41
CA GLY A 39 -14.90 -4.50 -11.60
C GLY A 39 -15.10 -5.81 -12.37
N ARG A 40 -15.59 -6.87 -11.69
CA ARG A 40 -15.79 -8.20 -12.27
C ARG A 40 -16.96 -8.32 -13.25
N ASP A 41 -18.03 -7.54 -13.05
CA ASP A 41 -19.27 -7.65 -13.82
C ASP A 41 -20.02 -6.31 -14.03
N GLY A 42 -19.45 -5.19 -13.55
CA GLY A 42 -20.05 -3.87 -13.66
C GLY A 42 -21.32 -3.66 -12.82
N GLN A 43 -21.70 -4.61 -11.96
CA GLN A 43 -22.90 -4.51 -11.15
C GLN A 43 -22.68 -3.62 -9.91
N LEU A 44 -23.73 -2.96 -9.46
CA LEU A 44 -23.71 -2.18 -8.23
C LEU A 44 -23.50 -3.12 -7.03
N LEU A 45 -22.42 -2.93 -6.28
CA LEU A 45 -22.13 -3.69 -5.05
C LEU A 45 -22.84 -3.07 -3.85
N TYR A 46 -22.64 -1.78 -3.63
CA TYR A 46 -23.25 -1.03 -2.53
C TYR A 46 -23.26 0.47 -2.83
N LYS A 47 -24.01 1.18 -2.00
CA LYS A 47 -24.02 2.65 -2.00
C LYS A 47 -24.10 3.17 -0.58
N PHE A 48 -23.53 4.32 -0.32
CA PHE A 48 -23.57 4.98 0.98
C PHE A 48 -23.53 6.51 0.80
N ALA A 49 -23.97 7.24 1.83
CA ALA A 49 -23.90 8.71 1.79
C ALA A 49 -22.44 9.19 1.86
N CYS A 50 -22.10 10.18 1.04
CA CYS A 50 -20.78 10.83 1.11
C CYS A 50 -20.77 11.78 2.31
N GLY A 51 -19.87 11.54 3.27
CA GLY A 51 -19.73 12.37 4.47
C GLY A 51 -19.46 13.84 4.18
N ASP A 52 -19.95 14.74 5.02
CA ASP A 52 -19.86 16.19 4.84
C ASP A 52 -18.82 16.89 5.75
N GLY A 53 -18.04 16.11 6.49
CA GLY A 53 -17.04 16.61 7.42
C GLY A 53 -17.51 16.67 8.89
N SER A 54 -18.81 16.68 9.18
CA SER A 54 -19.33 16.64 10.57
C SER A 54 -18.94 15.34 11.29
N GLU A 55 -18.87 14.26 10.55
CA GLU A 55 -18.42 12.95 11.04
C GLU A 55 -16.94 12.94 11.40
N VAL A 56 -16.14 13.73 10.67
CA VAL A 56 -14.70 13.92 10.97
C VAL A 56 -14.56 14.62 12.32
N GLU A 57 -15.30 15.71 12.54
CA GLU A 57 -15.30 16.43 13.81
C GLU A 57 -15.66 15.49 14.97
N LEU A 58 -16.73 14.70 14.82
CA LEU A 58 -17.16 13.73 15.82
C LEU A 58 -16.09 12.66 16.10
N ALA A 59 -15.50 12.08 15.05
CA ALA A 59 -14.50 11.03 15.18
C ALA A 59 -13.20 11.54 15.82
N VAL A 60 -12.73 12.73 15.39
CA VAL A 60 -11.51 13.35 15.95
C VAL A 60 -11.73 13.80 17.39
N ALA A 61 -12.90 14.37 17.72
CA ALA A 61 -13.25 14.74 19.09
C ALA A 61 -13.24 13.52 20.03
N ASN A 62 -13.83 12.40 19.61
CA ASN A 62 -13.78 11.14 20.37
C ASN A 62 -12.35 10.62 20.53
N ALA A 63 -11.56 10.60 19.44
CA ALA A 63 -10.16 10.18 19.47
C ALA A 63 -9.33 11.06 20.43
N ARG A 64 -9.54 12.37 20.40
CA ARG A 64 -8.86 13.33 21.29
C ARG A 64 -9.27 13.15 22.75
N ALA A 65 -10.57 13.00 23.02
CA ALA A 65 -11.07 12.77 24.37
C ALA A 65 -10.47 11.48 24.96
N THR A 66 -10.49 10.39 24.21
CA THR A 66 -9.94 9.09 24.63
C THR A 66 -8.43 9.13 24.82
N PHE A 67 -7.71 9.85 23.96
CA PHE A 67 -6.26 10.06 24.12
C PHE A 67 -5.96 10.84 25.41
N ASN A 68 -6.72 11.90 25.71
CA ASN A 68 -6.54 12.74 26.89
C ASN A 68 -6.90 12.00 28.18
N ASP A 69 -7.95 11.17 28.16
CA ASP A 69 -8.34 10.32 29.29
C ASP A 69 -7.24 9.32 29.69
N GLY A 70 -6.45 8.87 28.71
CA GLY A 70 -5.29 8.01 28.97
C GLY A 70 -5.60 6.53 29.08
N CYS A 71 -6.84 6.10 28.88
CA CYS A 71 -7.24 4.69 29.02
C CYS A 71 -6.44 3.73 28.10
N TRP A 72 -5.87 4.24 27.00
CA TRP A 72 -5.02 3.49 26.09
C TRP A 72 -3.54 3.86 26.21
N ARG A 73 -3.22 5.16 26.14
CA ARG A 73 -1.82 5.61 26.13
C ARG A 73 -1.05 5.28 27.41
N ASN A 74 -1.75 5.16 28.56
CA ASN A 74 -1.14 4.87 29.84
C ASN A 74 -0.92 3.36 30.08
N LEU A 75 -1.44 2.48 29.21
CA LEU A 75 -1.08 1.08 29.24
C LEU A 75 0.42 0.91 28.90
N SER A 76 1.05 -0.12 29.46
CA SER A 76 2.40 -0.48 29.07
C SER A 76 2.48 -0.90 27.59
N SER A 77 3.65 -0.79 26.98
CA SER A 77 3.86 -1.26 25.61
C SER A 77 3.52 -2.75 25.45
N GLY A 78 3.81 -3.57 26.47
CA GLY A 78 3.47 -4.99 26.50
C GLY A 78 1.95 -5.27 26.51
N GLU A 79 1.17 -4.49 27.26
CA GLU A 79 -0.30 -4.60 27.27
C GLU A 79 -0.89 -4.23 25.91
N ARG A 80 -0.45 -3.13 25.29
CA ARG A 80 -0.89 -2.75 23.94
C ARG A 80 -0.48 -3.78 22.88
N ALA A 81 0.74 -4.33 22.98
CA ALA A 81 1.21 -5.39 22.09
C ALA A 81 0.37 -6.67 22.23
N ALA A 82 -0.06 -7.03 23.45
CA ALA A 82 -0.93 -8.19 23.67
C ALA A 82 -2.31 -8.00 23.01
N VAL A 83 -2.90 -6.81 23.11
CA VAL A 83 -4.16 -6.49 22.42
C VAL A 83 -3.99 -6.53 20.90
N LEU A 84 -2.86 -6.05 20.37
CA LEU A 84 -2.59 -6.07 18.93
C LEU A 84 -2.43 -7.51 18.40
N ASN A 85 -1.77 -8.39 19.16
CA ASN A 85 -1.68 -9.81 18.83
C ASN A 85 -3.06 -10.48 18.82
N LYS A 86 -3.93 -10.16 19.80
CA LYS A 86 -5.31 -10.64 19.83
C LYS A 86 -6.14 -10.14 18.64
N LEU A 87 -5.92 -8.89 18.21
CA LEU A 87 -6.53 -8.37 16.97
C LEU A 87 -6.06 -9.19 15.76
N ALA A 88 -4.77 -9.51 15.68
CA ALA A 88 -4.24 -10.34 14.61
C ALA A 88 -4.88 -11.74 14.59
N ASP A 89 -5.11 -12.34 15.77
CA ASP A 89 -5.80 -13.65 15.90
C ASP A 89 -7.26 -13.57 15.43
N LEU A 90 -7.99 -12.52 15.82
CA LEU A 90 -9.37 -12.29 15.35
C LEU A 90 -9.43 -12.06 13.83
N ILE A 91 -8.44 -11.38 13.24
CA ILE A 91 -8.35 -11.24 11.78
C ILE A 91 -8.14 -12.60 11.11
N ASP A 92 -7.27 -13.46 11.66
CA ASP A 92 -7.07 -14.82 11.16
C ASP A 92 -8.37 -15.65 11.25
N GLU A 93 -9.16 -15.50 12.31
CA GLU A 93 -10.47 -16.15 12.46
C GLU A 93 -11.50 -15.67 11.43
N HIS A 94 -11.46 -14.39 11.05
CA HIS A 94 -12.40 -13.76 10.13
C HIS A 94 -11.82 -13.59 8.70
N ARG A 95 -10.72 -14.28 8.39
CA ARG A 95 -9.99 -14.07 7.13
C ARG A 95 -10.82 -14.29 5.87
N ASP A 96 -11.78 -15.22 5.90
CA ASP A 96 -12.63 -15.53 4.74
C ASP A 96 -13.53 -14.37 4.35
N ILE A 97 -14.18 -13.72 5.31
CA ILE A 97 -15.05 -12.57 5.03
C ILE A 97 -14.22 -11.33 4.63
N LEU A 98 -13.10 -11.13 5.28
CA LEU A 98 -12.18 -10.03 4.90
C LEU A 98 -11.62 -10.22 3.50
N ALA A 99 -11.20 -11.44 3.13
CA ALA A 99 -10.75 -11.74 1.77
C ALA A 99 -11.85 -11.55 0.73
N LEU A 100 -13.09 -11.90 1.07
CA LEU A 100 -14.24 -11.64 0.20
C LEU A 100 -14.43 -10.14 -0.02
N TYR A 101 -14.33 -9.31 1.02
CA TYR A 101 -14.43 -7.86 0.93
C TYR A 101 -13.31 -7.29 0.03
N GLU A 102 -12.05 -7.73 0.23
CA GLU A 102 -10.92 -7.32 -0.61
C GLU A 102 -11.15 -7.70 -2.09
N SER A 103 -11.62 -8.94 -2.36
CA SER A 103 -11.87 -9.40 -3.72
C SER A 103 -13.03 -8.65 -4.39
N LEU A 104 -14.11 -8.37 -3.66
CA LEU A 104 -15.27 -7.63 -4.18
C LEU A 104 -14.93 -6.17 -4.47
N ASP A 105 -14.24 -5.49 -3.53
CA ASP A 105 -13.91 -4.09 -3.64
C ASP A 105 -12.86 -3.79 -4.71
N VAL A 106 -11.77 -4.60 -4.74
CA VAL A 106 -10.62 -4.36 -5.62
C VAL A 106 -10.72 -5.13 -6.94
N SER A 107 -11.53 -6.20 -6.99
CA SER A 107 -11.60 -7.17 -8.10
C SER A 107 -10.31 -7.97 -8.30
N LYS A 108 -9.53 -8.17 -7.22
CA LYS A 108 -8.37 -9.06 -7.19
C LYS A 108 -8.78 -10.51 -6.98
N PRO A 109 -7.99 -11.50 -7.44
CA PRO A 109 -8.27 -12.91 -7.21
C PRO A 109 -8.47 -13.22 -5.71
N ILE A 110 -9.53 -13.95 -5.38
CA ILE A 110 -9.89 -14.32 -4.00
C ILE A 110 -8.76 -15.10 -3.29
N THR A 111 -8.03 -15.94 -4.03
CA THR A 111 -6.88 -16.68 -3.48
C THR A 111 -5.71 -15.76 -3.15
N LYS A 112 -5.52 -14.66 -3.89
CA LYS A 112 -4.53 -13.64 -3.57
C LYS A 112 -4.96 -12.82 -2.35
N ALA A 113 -6.21 -12.42 -2.26
CA ALA A 113 -6.74 -11.78 -1.07
C ALA A 113 -6.54 -12.65 0.18
N LEU A 114 -6.88 -13.94 0.11
CA LEU A 114 -6.69 -14.89 1.21
C LEU A 114 -5.23 -15.08 1.63
N ASN A 115 -4.34 -15.31 0.67
CA ASN A 115 -2.99 -15.77 0.97
C ASN A 115 -2.02 -14.60 1.17
N ASP A 116 -2.12 -13.59 0.32
CA ASP A 116 -1.17 -12.48 0.32
C ASP A 116 -1.66 -11.36 1.26
N ASP A 117 -2.90 -10.87 1.09
CA ASP A 117 -3.40 -9.74 1.87
C ASP A 117 -3.68 -10.14 3.32
N LEU A 118 -4.49 -11.21 3.50
CA LEU A 118 -4.85 -11.71 4.84
C LEU A 118 -3.75 -12.60 5.46
N GLY A 119 -2.67 -12.87 4.75
CA GLY A 119 -1.42 -13.36 5.31
C GLY A 119 -0.54 -12.22 5.82
N GLY A 120 -0.47 -11.12 5.08
CA GLY A 120 0.36 -9.95 5.39
C GLY A 120 -0.19 -9.08 6.52
N LEU A 121 -1.51 -8.86 6.56
CA LEU A 121 -2.14 -7.98 7.56
C LEU A 121 -1.88 -8.44 9.01
N PRO A 122 -2.24 -9.66 9.45
CA PRO A 122 -1.97 -10.07 10.84
C PRO A 122 -0.47 -10.19 11.12
N ALA A 123 0.35 -10.55 10.13
CA ALA A 123 1.81 -10.59 10.29
C ALA A 123 2.38 -9.20 10.58
N GLY A 124 1.91 -8.16 9.88
CA GLY A 124 2.33 -6.77 10.11
C GLY A 124 1.92 -6.24 11.50
N LEU A 125 0.73 -6.62 11.99
CA LEU A 125 0.29 -6.26 13.36
C LEU A 125 1.18 -6.93 14.42
N ARG A 126 1.50 -8.22 14.25
CA ARG A 126 2.42 -8.96 15.15
C ARG A 126 3.83 -8.39 15.09
N GLU A 127 4.30 -7.95 13.91
CA GLU A 127 5.58 -7.27 13.76
C GLU A 127 5.62 -5.95 14.53
N ALA A 128 4.60 -5.11 14.43
CA ALA A 128 4.50 -3.86 15.20
C ALA A 128 4.52 -4.15 16.70
N ALA A 129 3.76 -5.16 17.15
CA ALA A 129 3.74 -5.61 18.54
C ALA A 129 5.11 -6.10 19.03
N ALA A 130 5.86 -6.82 18.19
CA ALA A 130 7.19 -7.36 18.52
C ALA A 130 8.31 -6.30 18.48
N ASN A 131 8.06 -5.12 17.91
CA ASN A 131 9.06 -4.07 17.77
C ASN A 131 8.88 -2.91 18.77
N VAL A 132 7.75 -2.80 19.46
CA VAL A 132 7.47 -1.64 20.33
C VAL A 132 8.43 -1.51 21.52
N ASP A 133 8.96 -2.61 22.04
CA ASP A 133 9.96 -2.63 23.12
C ASP A 133 11.36 -2.17 22.67
N LYS A 134 11.57 -2.05 21.35
CA LYS A 134 12.80 -1.55 20.75
C LYS A 134 12.81 -0.04 20.57
N LEU A 135 11.72 0.64 20.87
CA LEU A 135 11.66 2.11 20.95
C LEU A 135 12.43 2.58 22.18
N GLN A 136 13.72 2.85 22.01
CA GLN A 136 14.63 3.25 23.09
C GLN A 136 15.08 4.70 22.91
N GLY A 137 15.10 5.44 24.01
CA GLY A 137 15.71 6.76 24.07
C GLY A 137 17.17 6.69 24.53
N ASN A 138 17.94 7.70 24.14
CA ASN A 138 19.30 7.87 24.61
C ASN A 138 19.32 8.29 26.09
N CYS A 139 20.31 7.85 26.84
CA CYS A 139 20.57 8.27 28.21
C CYS A 139 22.05 8.55 28.38
N GLY A 140 22.39 9.60 29.12
CA GLY A 140 23.77 9.98 29.40
C GLY A 140 23.89 10.83 30.67
N THR A 141 25.12 10.96 31.18
CA THR A 141 25.45 11.87 32.29
C THR A 141 26.58 12.78 31.88
N ASP A 142 26.50 14.06 32.24
CA ASP A 142 27.58 15.05 32.05
C ASP A 142 27.57 16.04 33.20
N GLN A 143 28.75 16.25 33.86
CA GLN A 143 29.00 17.25 34.90
C GLN A 143 27.89 17.38 35.96
N GLY A 144 27.36 16.23 36.46
CA GLY A 144 26.29 16.22 37.47
C GLY A 144 24.87 16.36 36.89
N CYS A 145 24.71 16.29 35.56
CA CYS A 145 23.41 16.24 34.92
C CYS A 145 23.10 14.82 34.46
N LEU A 146 21.89 14.33 34.70
CA LEU A 146 21.31 13.19 34.02
C LEU A 146 20.48 13.69 32.84
N ILE A 147 20.81 13.22 31.63
CA ILE A 147 20.10 13.57 30.43
C ILE A 147 19.48 12.28 29.87
N TYR A 148 18.18 12.29 29.60
CA TYR A 148 17.53 11.17 28.91
C TYR A 148 16.50 11.67 27.91
N GLN A 149 16.27 10.82 26.89
CA GLN A 149 15.25 11.04 25.86
C GLN A 149 14.14 10.01 26.05
N SER A 150 12.89 10.45 25.96
CA SER A 150 11.70 9.59 25.99
C SER A 150 10.91 9.73 24.69
N HIS A 151 10.32 8.64 24.23
CA HIS A 151 9.36 8.62 23.14
C HIS A 151 7.94 8.57 23.69
N GLN A 152 7.13 9.55 23.32
CA GLN A 152 5.72 9.64 23.72
C GLN A 152 4.83 9.54 22.48
N PRO A 153 3.61 8.97 22.59
CA PRO A 153 2.68 8.97 21.47
C PRO A 153 2.42 10.39 20.95
N VAL A 154 2.33 10.56 19.63
CA VAL A 154 2.12 11.88 19.03
C VAL A 154 0.76 12.48 19.36
N GLY A 155 -0.29 11.66 19.56
CA GLY A 155 -1.64 12.12 19.90
C GLY A 155 -2.73 11.45 19.07
N VAL A 156 -3.46 12.25 18.28
CA VAL A 156 -4.46 11.78 17.34
C VAL A 156 -3.83 11.63 15.95
N VAL A 157 -3.88 10.42 15.43
CA VAL A 157 -3.41 10.07 14.09
C VAL A 157 -4.60 9.99 13.14
N ALA A 158 -4.54 10.69 12.01
CA ALA A 158 -5.46 10.49 10.90
C ALA A 158 -4.76 9.67 9.81
N GLY A 159 -5.45 8.66 9.26
CA GLY A 159 -4.94 7.86 8.15
C GLY A 159 -5.89 7.90 6.95
N ILE A 160 -5.38 8.23 5.77
CA ILE A 160 -6.14 8.21 4.51
C ILE A 160 -5.54 7.13 3.62
N LEU A 161 -6.36 6.17 3.19
CA LEU A 161 -5.91 4.94 2.54
C LEU A 161 -6.18 4.94 1.04
N GLY A 162 -5.28 4.30 0.29
CA GLY A 162 -5.48 3.94 -1.11
C GLY A 162 -6.44 2.75 -1.27
N TRP A 163 -6.83 2.48 -2.53
CA TRP A 163 -7.84 1.47 -2.84
C TRP A 163 -7.27 0.08 -3.21
N ASN A 164 -5.98 -0.04 -3.48
CA ASN A 164 -5.40 -1.23 -4.12
C ASN A 164 -5.14 -2.42 -3.17
N PHE A 165 -4.91 -2.16 -1.88
CA PHE A 165 -4.71 -3.15 -0.81
C PHE A 165 -5.37 -2.68 0.49
N PRO A 166 -6.72 -2.54 0.54
CA PRO A 166 -7.42 -1.88 1.65
C PRO A 166 -7.02 -2.39 3.03
N ALA A 167 -7.07 -3.71 3.24
CA ALA A 167 -6.78 -4.33 4.53
C ALA A 167 -5.30 -4.19 4.94
N ILE A 168 -4.36 -4.44 4.02
CA ILE A 168 -2.91 -4.30 4.31
C ILE A 168 -2.57 -2.83 4.63
N LEU A 169 -3.08 -1.89 3.84
CA LEU A 169 -2.84 -0.47 4.07
C LEU A 169 -3.44 0.00 5.41
N ALA A 170 -4.63 -0.50 5.77
CA ALA A 170 -5.20 -0.26 7.09
C ALA A 170 -4.30 -0.81 8.20
N GLY A 171 -3.85 -2.06 8.08
CA GLY A 171 -2.95 -2.70 9.04
C GLY A 171 -1.64 -1.94 9.25
N GLY A 172 -1.06 -1.44 8.15
CA GLY A 172 0.15 -0.60 8.19
C GLY A 172 -0.01 0.72 8.94
N LYS A 173 -1.24 1.16 9.20
CA LYS A 173 -1.53 2.36 10.02
C LYS A 173 -2.06 1.98 11.41
N ILE A 174 -2.88 0.93 11.52
CA ILE A 174 -3.42 0.42 12.79
C ILE A 174 -2.29 -0.03 13.72
N GLY A 175 -1.38 -0.86 13.22
CA GLY A 175 -0.29 -1.43 14.00
C GLY A 175 0.57 -0.35 14.69
N PRO A 176 1.26 0.50 13.93
CA PRO A 176 2.11 1.55 14.49
C PRO A 176 1.36 2.54 15.39
N ALA A 177 0.18 3.03 14.96
CA ALA A 177 -0.58 4.01 15.73
C ALA A 177 -1.01 3.45 17.10
N LEU A 178 -1.60 2.25 17.12
CA LEU A 178 -2.12 1.68 18.36
C LEU A 178 -1.01 1.21 19.29
N VAL A 179 0.02 0.51 18.78
CA VAL A 179 1.07 -0.04 19.65
C VAL A 179 1.90 1.05 20.32
N THR A 180 2.06 2.21 19.68
CA THR A 180 2.75 3.38 20.24
C THR A 180 1.86 4.23 21.18
N GLY A 181 0.56 3.89 21.33
CA GLY A 181 -0.35 4.51 22.29
C GLY A 181 -1.15 5.69 21.77
N ASN A 182 -1.23 5.88 20.45
CA ASN A 182 -2.04 6.92 19.83
C ASN A 182 -3.51 6.52 19.73
N SER A 183 -4.38 7.53 19.54
CA SER A 183 -5.73 7.33 18.99
C SER A 183 -5.69 7.49 17.47
N LEU A 184 -6.58 6.78 16.76
CA LEU A 184 -6.56 6.66 15.32
C LEU A 184 -7.93 6.96 14.69
N VAL A 185 -7.95 7.75 13.63
CA VAL A 185 -9.09 7.93 12.73
C VAL A 185 -8.69 7.54 11.34
N LEU A 186 -9.24 6.45 10.78
CA LEU A 186 -8.97 6.02 9.41
C LEU A 186 -10.09 6.44 8.46
N LYS A 187 -9.69 6.89 7.27
CA LYS A 187 -10.54 7.06 6.11
C LYS A 187 -10.10 6.09 5.01
N PRO A 188 -10.82 5.00 4.75
CA PRO A 188 -10.55 4.17 3.58
C PRO A 188 -10.84 4.93 2.29
N SER A 189 -10.33 4.41 1.16
CA SER A 189 -10.79 4.90 -0.14
C SER A 189 -12.29 4.66 -0.29
N GLU A 190 -13.00 5.60 -0.87
CA GLU A 190 -14.42 5.50 -1.19
C GLU A 190 -14.75 4.33 -2.14
N PHE A 191 -13.75 3.82 -2.82
CA PHE A 191 -13.89 2.65 -3.71
C PHE A 191 -13.71 1.31 -3.01
N THR A 192 -13.19 1.29 -1.76
CA THR A 192 -12.82 0.05 -1.05
C THR A 192 -13.02 0.23 0.45
N SER A 193 -14.28 0.36 0.85
CA SER A 193 -14.64 0.74 2.22
C SER A 193 -15.07 -0.43 3.11
N LEU A 194 -15.24 -1.65 2.56
CA LEU A 194 -15.86 -2.76 3.30
C LEU A 194 -15.03 -3.26 4.47
N SER A 195 -13.73 -3.45 4.29
CA SER A 195 -12.88 -4.11 5.29
C SER A 195 -12.55 -3.22 6.49
N THR A 196 -12.35 -1.91 6.30
CA THR A 196 -11.76 -1.04 7.33
C THR A 196 -12.66 -0.85 8.56
N SER A 197 -13.98 -0.67 8.38
CA SER A 197 -14.91 -0.54 9.51
C SER A 197 -15.04 -1.85 10.29
N PHE A 198 -14.96 -3.00 9.61
CA PHE A 198 -14.93 -4.30 10.27
C PHE A 198 -13.63 -4.53 11.05
N LEU A 199 -12.48 -4.06 10.56
CA LEU A 199 -11.23 -4.08 11.32
C LEU A 199 -11.32 -3.27 12.61
N ALA A 200 -12.05 -2.14 12.62
CA ALA A 200 -12.27 -1.36 13.84
C ALA A 200 -13.17 -2.08 14.85
N GLU A 201 -14.19 -2.80 14.37
CA GLU A 201 -15.01 -3.68 15.22
C GLU A 201 -14.17 -4.80 15.84
N LEU A 202 -13.34 -5.49 15.06
CA LEU A 202 -12.42 -6.52 15.57
C LEU A 202 -11.41 -5.95 16.58
N ALA A 203 -10.93 -4.73 16.38
CA ALA A 203 -10.06 -4.05 17.33
C ALA A 203 -10.77 -3.81 18.68
N LEU A 204 -12.04 -3.38 18.66
CA LEU A 204 -12.85 -3.26 19.88
C LEU A 204 -13.00 -4.61 20.59
N GLN A 205 -13.30 -5.69 19.85
CA GLN A 205 -13.41 -7.06 20.38
C GLN A 205 -12.06 -7.57 20.94
N ALA A 206 -10.94 -7.15 20.36
CA ALA A 206 -9.60 -7.46 20.86
C ALA A 206 -9.29 -6.79 22.21
N GLY A 207 -9.96 -5.67 22.52
CA GLY A 207 -9.80 -4.92 23.76
C GLY A 207 -9.27 -3.50 23.56
N VAL A 208 -9.23 -2.98 22.33
CA VAL A 208 -8.99 -1.55 22.06
C VAL A 208 -10.20 -0.77 22.60
N PRO A 209 -10.04 0.21 23.49
CA PRO A 209 -11.16 0.97 24.04
C PRO A 209 -11.95 1.74 22.97
N ALA A 210 -13.26 1.88 23.20
CA ALA A 210 -14.11 2.70 22.33
C ALA A 210 -13.54 4.13 22.19
N GLY A 211 -13.53 4.69 20.98
CA GLY A 211 -12.97 6.00 20.68
C GLY A 211 -11.47 6.02 20.36
N VAL A 212 -10.70 4.99 20.72
CA VAL A 212 -9.26 4.90 20.37
C VAL A 212 -9.08 4.66 18.88
N PHE A 213 -9.90 3.81 18.28
CA PHE A 213 -9.88 3.57 16.84
C PHE A 213 -11.26 3.86 16.22
N ASN A 214 -11.28 4.81 15.30
CA ASN A 214 -12.48 5.27 14.60
C ASN A 214 -12.29 5.16 13.09
N VAL A 215 -13.38 4.95 12.36
CA VAL A 215 -13.39 4.92 10.89
C VAL A 215 -14.46 5.87 10.37
N VAL A 216 -14.07 6.75 9.45
CA VAL A 216 -14.97 7.67 8.73
C VAL A 216 -14.89 7.37 7.23
N ASN A 217 -16.03 7.08 6.62
CA ASN A 217 -16.14 6.82 5.19
C ASN A 217 -16.57 8.09 4.45
N GLY A 218 -16.15 8.21 3.21
CA GLY A 218 -16.54 9.35 2.36
C GLY A 218 -15.52 9.66 1.30
N GLY A 219 -15.81 10.67 0.49
CA GLY A 219 -15.01 11.11 -0.64
C GLY A 219 -13.88 12.07 -0.25
N PRO A 220 -13.38 12.84 -1.26
CA PRO A 220 -12.26 13.77 -1.06
C PRO A 220 -12.52 14.85 0.01
N MET A 221 -13.76 15.30 0.20
CA MET A 221 -14.11 16.29 1.24
C MET A 221 -13.78 15.79 2.66
N VAL A 222 -14.10 14.53 2.96
CA VAL A 222 -13.78 13.91 4.25
C VAL A 222 -12.25 13.82 4.44
N GLY A 223 -11.52 13.52 3.36
CA GLY A 223 -10.04 13.52 3.38
C GLY A 223 -9.45 14.90 3.65
N ASP A 224 -9.97 15.96 3.02
CA ASP A 224 -9.51 17.34 3.23
C ASP A 224 -9.86 17.83 4.65
N ALA A 225 -11.06 17.50 5.15
CA ALA A 225 -11.46 17.81 6.52
C ALA A 225 -10.50 17.19 7.55
N LEU A 226 -10.12 15.92 7.41
CA LEU A 226 -9.10 15.28 8.25
C LEU A 226 -7.73 15.98 8.15
N ALA A 227 -7.31 16.31 6.92
CA ALA A 227 -6.02 16.94 6.67
C ALA A 227 -5.92 18.34 7.29
N ARG A 228 -7.03 19.09 7.34
CA ARG A 228 -7.09 20.44 7.92
C ARG A 228 -7.46 20.47 9.39
N HIS A 229 -7.89 19.36 9.97
CA HIS A 229 -8.41 19.35 11.34
C HIS A 229 -7.32 19.73 12.36
N MET A 230 -7.61 20.70 13.21
CA MET A 230 -6.64 21.28 14.16
C MET A 230 -6.22 20.31 15.26
N ASP A 231 -7.08 19.34 15.64
CA ASP A 231 -6.81 18.33 16.67
C ASP A 231 -6.24 17.01 16.11
N VAL A 232 -5.81 16.99 14.85
CA VAL A 232 -5.01 15.89 14.27
C VAL A 232 -3.54 16.27 14.40
N ASP A 233 -2.73 15.42 15.04
CA ASP A 233 -1.31 15.66 15.30
C ASP A 233 -0.39 15.04 14.23
N LEU A 234 -0.82 13.93 13.62
CA LEU A 234 -0.12 13.22 12.55
C LEU A 234 -1.11 12.82 11.48
N LEU A 235 -0.81 13.10 10.22
CA LEU A 235 -1.53 12.58 9.07
C LEU A 235 -0.66 11.57 8.33
N THR A 236 -1.15 10.34 8.19
CA THR A 236 -0.53 9.31 7.35
C THR A 236 -1.39 9.03 6.13
N PHE A 237 -0.77 8.80 4.99
CA PHE A 237 -1.46 8.69 3.71
C PHE A 237 -0.82 7.63 2.82
N VAL A 238 -1.64 6.90 2.09
CA VAL A 238 -1.22 6.09 0.94
C VAL A 238 -2.10 6.44 -0.26
N GLY A 239 -1.47 6.83 -1.38
CA GLY A 239 -2.20 7.15 -2.61
C GLY A 239 -1.37 7.88 -3.64
N SER A 240 -1.98 8.74 -4.47
CA SER A 240 -1.25 9.44 -5.55
C SER A 240 -0.37 10.57 -5.03
N SER A 241 0.78 10.81 -5.70
CA SER A 241 1.65 11.97 -5.38
C SER A 241 0.92 13.31 -5.54
N ALA A 242 -0.07 13.40 -6.42
CA ALA A 242 -0.89 14.60 -6.57
C ALA A 242 -1.71 14.88 -5.30
N THR A 243 -2.35 13.86 -4.74
CA THR A 243 -3.07 13.96 -3.46
C THR A 243 -2.11 14.24 -2.31
N GLY A 244 -0.95 13.55 -2.26
CA GLY A 244 0.07 13.81 -1.24
C GLY A 244 0.50 15.28 -1.17
N LYS A 245 0.67 15.94 -2.33
CA LYS A 245 0.98 17.38 -2.39
C LYS A 245 -0.16 18.26 -1.83
N LEU A 246 -1.43 17.89 -2.09
CA LEU A 246 -2.57 18.60 -1.51
C LEU A 246 -2.62 18.45 0.01
N LEU A 247 -2.32 17.27 0.53
CA LEU A 247 -2.26 17.00 1.97
C LEU A 247 -1.10 17.77 2.64
N MET A 248 0.06 17.86 2.01
CA MET A 248 1.17 18.70 2.49
C MET A 248 0.75 20.19 2.58
N LYS A 249 0.05 20.67 1.55
CA LYS A 249 -0.49 22.03 1.54
C LYS A 249 -1.51 22.23 2.68
N ALA A 250 -2.46 21.31 2.85
CA ALA A 250 -3.46 21.37 3.90
C ALA A 250 -2.85 21.36 5.32
N ALA A 251 -1.82 20.52 5.54
CA ALA A 251 -1.09 20.51 6.81
C ALA A 251 -0.37 21.83 7.09
N GLY A 252 0.28 22.41 6.08
CA GLY A 252 0.96 23.72 6.21
C GLY A 252 0.00 24.90 6.42
N GLU A 253 -1.19 24.84 5.84
CA GLU A 253 -2.25 25.86 6.00
C GLU A 253 -3.07 25.71 7.29
N SER A 254 -2.87 24.63 8.05
CA SER A 254 -3.57 24.36 9.31
C SER A 254 -2.63 24.44 10.51
N ASN A 255 -2.37 23.34 11.19
CA ASN A 255 -1.62 23.28 12.45
C ASN A 255 -0.17 22.78 12.30
N MET A 256 0.37 22.65 11.08
CA MET A 256 1.70 22.10 10.78
C MET A 256 1.88 20.65 11.30
N LYS A 257 0.79 19.85 11.28
CA LYS A 257 0.86 18.43 11.68
C LYS A 257 1.94 17.66 10.93
N ARG A 258 2.47 16.64 11.56
CA ARG A 258 3.43 15.73 10.94
C ARG A 258 2.78 14.95 9.79
N LEU A 259 3.59 14.56 8.82
CA LEU A 259 3.14 13.80 7.66
C LEU A 259 3.98 12.54 7.47
N ILE A 260 3.30 11.42 7.17
CA ILE A 260 3.88 10.21 6.61
C ILE A 260 3.12 9.94 5.33
N LEU A 261 3.77 10.08 4.19
CA LEU A 261 3.15 9.98 2.88
C LEU A 261 3.82 8.85 2.09
N GLU A 262 3.03 7.86 1.68
CA GLU A 262 3.42 6.82 0.74
C GLU A 262 2.66 7.05 -0.57
N CYS A 263 3.39 7.42 -1.60
CA CYS A 263 2.81 7.84 -2.88
C CYS A 263 3.17 6.88 -4.01
N GLY A 264 2.98 7.34 -5.25
CA GLY A 264 3.20 6.55 -6.43
C GLY A 264 4.66 6.15 -6.67
N GLY A 265 4.85 5.25 -7.62
CA GLY A 265 6.15 4.77 -8.06
C GLY A 265 6.20 4.50 -9.56
N LYS A 266 7.41 4.45 -10.09
CA LYS A 266 7.74 3.95 -11.44
C LYS A 266 9.02 3.14 -11.34
N SER A 267 8.95 2.05 -10.59
CA SER A 267 10.12 1.31 -10.13
C SER A 267 10.87 0.63 -11.27
N PRO A 268 12.20 0.75 -11.34
CA PRO A 268 12.98 0.01 -12.31
C PRO A 268 13.15 -1.46 -11.88
N PHE A 269 13.11 -2.37 -12.85
CA PHE A 269 13.59 -3.74 -12.73
C PHE A 269 14.80 -3.88 -13.66
N ILE A 270 16.00 -4.00 -13.09
CA ILE A 270 17.28 -3.95 -13.81
C ILE A 270 17.80 -5.38 -13.95
N VAL A 271 18.06 -5.85 -15.16
CA VAL A 271 18.58 -7.19 -15.44
C VAL A 271 19.94 -7.09 -16.11
N PHE A 272 20.99 -7.56 -15.43
CA PHE A 272 22.35 -7.65 -15.94
C PHE A 272 22.62 -9.01 -16.59
N ASP A 273 23.62 -9.08 -17.45
CA ASP A 273 23.96 -10.28 -18.23
C ASP A 273 24.59 -11.40 -17.40
N ASP A 274 25.06 -11.11 -16.18
CA ASP A 274 25.61 -12.11 -15.26
C ASP A 274 24.56 -13.03 -14.62
N CYS A 275 23.27 -12.88 -14.95
CA CYS A 275 22.19 -13.76 -14.50
C CYS A 275 21.73 -14.78 -15.59
N GLU A 276 22.51 -14.98 -16.64
CA GLU A 276 22.17 -15.87 -17.77
C GLU A 276 21.80 -17.29 -17.34
N GLU A 277 22.41 -17.82 -16.28
CA GLU A 277 22.17 -19.19 -15.81
C GLU A 277 20.77 -19.42 -15.20
N TYR A 278 20.06 -18.35 -14.80
CA TYR A 278 18.74 -18.42 -14.14
C TYR A 278 17.69 -17.49 -14.76
N LEU A 279 17.74 -17.26 -16.07
CA LEU A 279 16.83 -16.38 -16.81
C LEU A 279 15.37 -16.75 -16.66
N ASP A 280 15.04 -18.04 -16.50
CA ASP A 280 13.66 -18.47 -16.29
C ASP A 280 13.12 -17.88 -14.98
N HIS A 281 13.90 -17.97 -13.91
CA HIS A 281 13.53 -17.37 -12.63
C HIS A 281 13.45 -15.84 -12.73
N VAL A 282 14.37 -15.18 -13.42
CA VAL A 282 14.32 -13.73 -13.65
C VAL A 282 13.05 -13.34 -14.40
N ALA A 283 12.68 -14.07 -15.44
CA ALA A 283 11.45 -13.82 -16.22
C ALA A 283 10.20 -13.98 -15.35
N ASP A 284 10.14 -15.01 -14.49
CA ASP A 284 9.07 -15.19 -13.52
C ASP A 284 8.97 -13.96 -12.61
N ARG A 285 10.11 -13.51 -12.04
CA ARG A 285 10.16 -12.35 -11.15
C ARG A 285 9.78 -11.04 -11.82
N VAL A 286 10.18 -10.81 -13.08
CA VAL A 286 9.76 -9.64 -13.86
C VAL A 286 8.25 -9.60 -13.96
N VAL A 287 7.62 -10.70 -14.37
CA VAL A 287 6.17 -10.79 -14.55
C VAL A 287 5.43 -10.63 -13.21
N GLU A 288 5.92 -11.30 -12.16
CA GLU A 288 5.39 -11.18 -10.80
C GLU A 288 5.51 -9.77 -10.21
N ARG A 289 6.48 -8.97 -10.65
CA ARG A 289 6.67 -7.60 -10.16
C ARG A 289 6.04 -6.53 -11.06
N ALA A 290 5.80 -6.84 -12.33
CA ALA A 290 5.15 -5.92 -13.25
C ALA A 290 3.62 -5.94 -13.15
N PHE A 291 3.02 -7.12 -12.96
CA PHE A 291 1.58 -7.33 -13.13
C PHE A 291 0.79 -7.74 -11.86
N PRO A 292 1.33 -7.71 -10.62
CA PRO A 292 0.55 -8.09 -9.45
C PRO A 292 -0.64 -7.14 -9.29
N ASN A 293 -1.75 -7.68 -8.79
CA ASN A 293 -2.98 -6.93 -8.61
C ASN A 293 -3.38 -6.12 -9.86
N GLN A 294 -3.29 -6.75 -11.05
CA GLN A 294 -3.56 -6.14 -12.36
C GLN A 294 -2.66 -4.90 -12.66
N GLY A 295 -1.45 -4.88 -12.09
CA GLY A 295 -0.53 -3.76 -12.17
C GLY A 295 -0.83 -2.61 -11.20
N ALA A 296 -1.82 -2.76 -10.31
CA ALA A 296 -2.20 -1.75 -9.33
C ALA A 296 -1.38 -1.86 -8.03
N LEU A 297 -0.06 -1.75 -8.14
CA LEU A 297 0.88 -1.76 -7.02
C LEU A 297 1.87 -0.61 -7.14
N CYS A 298 2.01 0.21 -6.09
CA CYS A 298 2.89 1.39 -6.08
C CYS A 298 4.37 1.06 -6.32
N SER A 299 4.84 -0.09 -5.84
CA SER A 299 6.21 -0.57 -6.03
C SER A 299 6.40 -1.42 -7.30
N SER A 300 5.40 -1.57 -8.18
CA SER A 300 5.49 -2.39 -9.40
C SER A 300 6.72 -2.06 -10.24
N GLY A 301 7.49 -3.10 -10.63
CA GLY A 301 8.66 -3.00 -11.50
C GLY A 301 8.28 -2.82 -12.98
N THR A 302 7.55 -1.75 -13.30
CA THR A 302 6.96 -1.51 -14.62
C THR A 302 7.88 -0.82 -15.61
N ARG A 303 9.12 -0.48 -15.20
CA ARG A 303 10.23 -0.12 -16.09
C ARG A 303 11.25 -1.24 -16.09
N LEU A 304 11.21 -2.12 -17.07
CA LEU A 304 12.20 -3.19 -17.21
C LEU A 304 13.42 -2.67 -17.98
N LEU A 305 14.55 -2.57 -17.29
CA LEU A 305 15.83 -2.24 -17.88
C LEU A 305 16.61 -3.52 -18.14
N VAL A 306 16.91 -3.82 -19.40
CA VAL A 306 17.60 -5.06 -19.81
C VAL A 306 18.93 -4.72 -20.46
N GLN A 307 20.02 -5.33 -19.96
CA GLN A 307 21.32 -5.22 -20.61
C GLN A 307 21.26 -5.80 -22.02
N ASP A 308 21.74 -5.06 -23.04
CA ASP A 308 21.60 -5.39 -24.44
C ASP A 308 22.11 -6.81 -24.77
N SER A 309 23.21 -7.24 -24.14
CA SER A 309 23.85 -8.55 -24.35
C SER A 309 22.97 -9.76 -23.99
N ILE A 310 21.98 -9.61 -23.10
CA ILE A 310 21.12 -10.72 -22.61
C ILE A 310 19.70 -10.63 -23.15
N ARG A 311 19.35 -9.54 -23.79
CA ARG A 311 17.99 -9.20 -24.20
C ARG A 311 17.32 -10.30 -25.05
N ASP A 312 18.00 -10.76 -26.10
CA ASP A 312 17.44 -11.75 -27.04
C ASP A 312 17.12 -13.10 -26.37
N LYS A 313 17.78 -13.40 -25.24
CA LYS A 313 17.54 -14.60 -24.44
C LYS A 313 16.43 -14.41 -23.42
N LEU A 314 16.30 -13.23 -22.82
CA LEU A 314 15.36 -12.94 -21.74
C LEU A 314 13.97 -12.59 -22.26
N MET A 315 13.86 -11.74 -23.29
CA MET A 315 12.58 -11.20 -23.73
C MET A 315 11.59 -12.28 -24.20
N PRO A 316 11.98 -13.35 -24.97
CA PRO A 316 11.06 -14.43 -25.31
C PRO A 316 10.44 -15.12 -24.10
N LYS A 317 11.22 -15.29 -23.01
CA LYS A 317 10.77 -15.92 -21.76
C LYS A 317 9.75 -15.06 -21.02
N ILE A 318 9.96 -13.74 -21.00
CA ILE A 318 9.00 -12.79 -20.40
C ILE A 318 7.70 -12.76 -21.21
N LEU A 319 7.79 -12.71 -22.54
CA LEU A 319 6.63 -12.69 -23.42
C LEU A 319 5.78 -13.95 -23.28
N GLU A 320 6.40 -15.13 -23.23
CA GLU A 320 5.70 -16.39 -22.99
C GLU A 320 4.86 -16.36 -21.70
N ARG A 321 5.47 -15.91 -20.59
CA ARG A 321 4.82 -15.84 -19.29
C ARG A 321 3.71 -14.78 -19.23
N ALA A 322 3.98 -13.61 -19.78
CA ALA A 322 3.00 -12.53 -19.82
C ALA A 322 1.80 -12.86 -20.72
N ALA A 323 2.03 -13.53 -21.86
CA ALA A 323 0.97 -13.98 -22.75
C ALA A 323 0.10 -15.10 -22.15
N ALA A 324 0.64 -15.87 -21.22
CA ALA A 324 -0.10 -16.91 -20.49
C ALA A 324 -1.06 -16.33 -19.42
N ILE A 325 -0.92 -15.05 -19.05
CA ILE A 325 -1.82 -14.39 -18.10
C ILE A 325 -3.19 -14.20 -18.72
N THR A 326 -4.18 -14.91 -18.19
CA THR A 326 -5.58 -14.83 -18.65
C THR A 326 -6.45 -14.24 -17.55
N PRO A 327 -7.01 -13.04 -17.76
CA PRO A 327 -7.98 -12.48 -16.83
C PRO A 327 -9.22 -13.36 -16.69
N SER A 328 -9.71 -13.54 -15.46
CA SER A 328 -10.90 -14.33 -15.17
C SER A 328 -11.65 -13.78 -13.95
N ASP A 329 -12.84 -14.35 -13.63
CA ASP A 329 -13.64 -13.92 -12.50
C ASP A 329 -12.84 -14.02 -11.18
N PRO A 330 -12.61 -12.91 -10.47
CA PRO A 330 -11.83 -12.89 -9.23
C PRO A 330 -12.38 -13.80 -8.13
N LEU A 331 -13.67 -14.13 -8.13
CA LEU A 331 -14.27 -15.07 -7.18
C LEU A 331 -14.07 -16.54 -7.54
N ASP A 332 -13.46 -16.83 -8.70
CA ASP A 332 -13.05 -18.18 -9.03
C ASP A 332 -11.77 -18.54 -8.27
N PRO A 333 -11.73 -19.62 -7.50
CA PRO A 333 -10.52 -20.04 -6.78
C PRO A 333 -9.31 -20.31 -7.67
N ASP A 334 -9.51 -20.60 -8.96
CA ASP A 334 -8.45 -20.84 -9.93
C ASP A 334 -8.03 -19.56 -10.67
N CYS A 335 -8.67 -18.42 -10.39
CA CYS A 335 -8.29 -17.12 -10.92
C CYS A 335 -6.92 -16.69 -10.40
N THR A 336 -6.03 -16.30 -11.32
CA THR A 336 -4.70 -15.76 -11.02
C THR A 336 -4.58 -14.28 -11.37
N PHE A 337 -5.48 -13.76 -12.20
CA PHE A 337 -5.49 -12.37 -12.65
C PHE A 337 -6.94 -11.88 -12.82
N GLY A 338 -7.33 -10.94 -11.99
CA GLY A 338 -8.70 -10.44 -11.90
C GLY A 338 -9.03 -9.31 -12.87
N ALA A 339 -9.99 -8.45 -12.48
CA ALA A 339 -10.42 -7.30 -13.28
C ALA A 339 -9.81 -6.00 -12.76
N ILE A 340 -9.78 -4.98 -13.61
CA ILE A 340 -9.50 -3.59 -13.21
C ILE A 340 -10.63 -3.09 -12.30
N MET A 341 -10.29 -2.33 -11.29
CA MET A 341 -11.15 -1.97 -10.17
C MET A 341 -12.45 -1.26 -10.58
N ASN A 342 -12.40 -0.39 -11.61
CA ASN A 342 -13.55 0.30 -12.18
C ASN A 342 -13.30 0.78 -13.62
N GLU A 343 -14.36 1.25 -14.28
CA GLU A 343 -14.32 1.72 -15.66
C GLU A 343 -13.40 2.94 -15.87
N ALA A 344 -13.42 3.89 -14.95
CA ALA A 344 -12.58 5.08 -15.05
C ALA A 344 -11.09 4.72 -15.03
N HIS A 345 -10.71 3.74 -14.20
CA HIS A 345 -9.34 3.25 -14.15
C HIS A 345 -8.97 2.43 -15.40
N LEU A 346 -9.87 1.60 -15.91
CA LEU A 346 -9.68 0.92 -17.19
C LEU A 346 -9.41 1.92 -18.31
N ASN A 347 -10.25 2.96 -18.42
CA ASN A 347 -10.10 3.98 -19.45
C ASN A 347 -8.79 4.76 -19.32
N LYS A 348 -8.33 5.04 -18.09
CA LYS A 348 -7.00 5.61 -17.84
C LYS A 348 -5.89 4.71 -18.39
N VAL A 349 -5.92 3.40 -18.11
CA VAL A 349 -4.89 2.46 -18.57
C VAL A 349 -4.90 2.33 -20.08
N LEU A 350 -6.08 2.21 -20.71
CA LEU A 350 -6.23 2.19 -22.17
C LEU A 350 -5.68 3.47 -22.80
N GLY A 351 -5.94 4.62 -22.21
CA GLY A 351 -5.37 5.90 -22.68
C GLY A 351 -3.84 5.90 -22.67
N TYR A 352 -3.20 5.29 -21.67
CA TYR A 352 -1.73 5.15 -21.67
C TYR A 352 -1.21 4.15 -22.70
N ILE A 353 -1.97 3.10 -23.01
CA ILE A 353 -1.60 2.16 -24.07
C ILE A 353 -1.61 2.89 -25.44
N GLU A 354 -2.65 3.67 -25.71
CA GLU A 354 -2.70 4.47 -26.94
C GLU A 354 -1.60 5.54 -26.99
N LEU A 355 -1.38 6.23 -25.87
CA LEU A 355 -0.29 7.21 -25.75
C LEU A 355 1.08 6.60 -26.04
N GLY A 356 1.34 5.36 -25.60
CA GLY A 356 2.58 4.65 -25.90
C GLY A 356 2.78 4.45 -27.41
N LYS A 357 1.72 4.03 -28.12
CA LYS A 357 1.74 3.90 -29.57
C LYS A 357 1.96 5.24 -30.29
N GLU A 358 1.26 6.30 -29.84
CA GLU A 358 1.43 7.66 -30.37
C GLU A 358 2.85 8.20 -30.17
N GLN A 359 3.54 7.80 -29.11
CA GLN A 359 4.93 8.14 -28.84
C GLN A 359 5.95 7.25 -29.59
N GLY A 360 5.46 6.37 -30.45
CA GLY A 360 6.28 5.51 -31.32
C GLY A 360 6.82 4.25 -30.65
N ALA A 361 6.29 3.88 -29.47
CA ALA A 361 6.64 2.60 -28.85
C ALA A 361 5.79 1.47 -29.45
N ASP A 362 6.44 0.38 -29.87
CA ASP A 362 5.77 -0.79 -30.39
C ASP A 362 5.34 -1.76 -29.28
N PRO A 363 4.04 -2.11 -29.17
CA PRO A 363 3.62 -3.13 -28.24
C PRO A 363 3.95 -4.52 -28.80
N ILE A 364 5.00 -5.14 -28.27
CA ILE A 364 5.37 -6.54 -28.62
C ILE A 364 4.44 -7.58 -27.98
N LEU A 365 3.72 -7.20 -26.93
CA LEU A 365 2.52 -7.86 -26.45
C LEU A 365 1.44 -6.80 -26.32
N SER A 366 0.38 -6.93 -27.13
CA SER A 366 -0.71 -5.96 -27.14
C SER A 366 -1.86 -6.47 -26.27
N GLY A 367 -2.02 -5.87 -25.09
CA GLY A 367 -3.13 -6.14 -24.18
C GLY A 367 -4.47 -5.79 -24.81
N LYS A 368 -5.47 -6.62 -24.51
CA LYS A 368 -6.83 -6.47 -25.02
C LYS A 368 -7.81 -6.48 -23.88
N GLN A 369 -8.85 -5.67 -24.00
CA GLN A 369 -10.02 -5.84 -23.15
C GLN A 369 -10.71 -7.16 -23.53
N VAL A 370 -10.93 -8.00 -22.52
CA VAL A 370 -11.53 -9.34 -22.67
C VAL A 370 -12.76 -9.47 -21.78
N LEU A 371 -13.56 -10.53 -21.96
CA LEU A 371 -14.76 -10.81 -21.15
C LEU A 371 -15.75 -9.62 -21.07
N GLN A 372 -15.85 -8.84 -22.15
CA GLN A 372 -16.73 -7.65 -22.21
C GLN A 372 -18.20 -8.03 -22.04
N GLU A 373 -18.59 -9.25 -22.45
CA GLU A 373 -19.93 -9.79 -22.31
C GLU A 373 -20.39 -9.92 -20.84
N THR A 374 -19.44 -9.94 -19.89
CA THR A 374 -19.75 -9.96 -18.45
C THR A 374 -20.17 -8.61 -17.90
N GLY A 375 -19.88 -7.53 -18.64
CA GLY A 375 -19.95 -6.16 -18.14
C GLY A 375 -18.74 -5.74 -17.29
N GLY A 376 -17.77 -6.65 -17.09
CA GLY A 376 -16.58 -6.41 -16.28
C GLY A 376 -15.43 -5.72 -17.01
N PHE A 377 -14.44 -5.27 -16.25
CA PHE A 377 -13.33 -4.42 -16.70
C PHE A 377 -12.02 -5.22 -16.79
N TYR A 378 -11.97 -6.23 -17.64
CA TYR A 378 -10.83 -7.14 -17.79
C TYR A 378 -9.88 -6.66 -18.87
N LEU A 379 -8.58 -6.58 -18.54
CA LEU A 379 -7.53 -6.14 -19.46
C LEU A 379 -6.32 -7.08 -19.33
N SER A 380 -5.89 -7.69 -20.43
CA SER A 380 -4.67 -8.50 -20.46
C SER A 380 -3.41 -7.62 -20.49
N PRO A 381 -2.21 -8.18 -20.12
CA PRO A 381 -0.97 -7.41 -20.08
C PRO A 381 -0.56 -6.81 -21.43
N THR A 382 0.06 -5.61 -21.36
CA THR A 382 0.72 -4.95 -22.49
C THR A 382 2.21 -4.80 -22.19
N ILE A 383 3.07 -5.12 -23.17
CA ILE A 383 4.51 -4.91 -23.09
C ILE A 383 4.95 -4.06 -24.27
N PHE A 384 5.46 -2.88 -23.99
CA PHE A 384 6.13 -2.01 -24.96
C PHE A 384 7.63 -2.26 -24.95
N ASP A 385 8.22 -2.31 -26.12
CA ASP A 385 9.64 -2.56 -26.30
C ASP A 385 10.38 -1.34 -26.83
N GLN A 386 11.71 -1.29 -26.61
CA GLN A 386 12.58 -0.19 -27.03
C GLN A 386 12.03 1.20 -26.68
N VAL A 387 11.46 1.30 -25.48
CA VAL A 387 10.82 2.53 -25.00
C VAL A 387 11.91 3.57 -24.72
N ASP A 388 11.72 4.81 -25.21
CA ASP A 388 12.56 5.93 -24.82
C ASP A 388 12.44 6.14 -23.30
N PRO A 389 13.56 6.19 -22.54
CA PRO A 389 13.54 6.44 -21.10
C PRO A 389 12.78 7.72 -20.69
N ASN A 390 12.62 8.68 -21.59
CA ASN A 390 11.89 9.93 -21.35
C ASN A 390 10.42 9.92 -21.80
N ALA A 391 9.98 8.84 -22.47
CA ALA A 391 8.58 8.71 -22.86
C ALA A 391 7.66 8.71 -21.63
N ARG A 392 6.46 9.28 -21.76
CA ARG A 392 5.50 9.36 -20.65
C ARG A 392 5.15 7.98 -20.08
N ILE A 393 5.06 6.94 -20.91
CA ILE A 393 4.83 5.57 -20.44
C ILE A 393 5.99 4.99 -19.61
N ALA A 394 7.21 5.54 -19.74
CA ALA A 394 8.38 5.20 -18.92
C ALA A 394 8.53 6.10 -17.67
N GLN A 395 7.87 7.26 -17.64
CA GLN A 395 8.02 8.25 -16.57
C GLN A 395 6.81 8.35 -15.65
N GLU A 396 5.60 8.13 -16.17
CA GLU A 396 4.36 8.31 -15.41
C GLU A 396 3.83 6.98 -14.85
N GLU A 397 3.20 7.05 -13.69
CA GLU A 397 2.57 5.90 -13.04
C GLU A 397 1.24 5.56 -13.74
N ILE A 398 1.23 4.44 -14.47
CA ILE A 398 0.04 3.96 -15.18
C ILE A 398 -0.93 3.29 -14.20
N PHE A 399 -0.38 2.50 -13.25
CA PHE A 399 -1.11 1.74 -12.25
C PHE A 399 -2.02 0.65 -12.86
N GLY A 400 -1.52 0.01 -13.91
CA GLY A 400 -2.20 -1.01 -14.70
C GLY A 400 -1.20 -1.97 -15.33
N PRO A 401 -1.65 -3.03 -16.03
CA PRO A 401 -0.80 -4.10 -16.51
C PRO A 401 -0.01 -3.70 -17.78
N VAL A 402 0.84 -2.69 -17.66
CA VAL A 402 1.65 -2.14 -18.74
C VAL A 402 3.12 -2.09 -18.33
N LEU A 403 3.96 -2.79 -19.08
CA LEU A 403 5.40 -2.87 -18.88
C LEU A 403 6.14 -2.13 -20.01
N SER A 404 7.07 -1.23 -19.64
CA SER A 404 7.96 -0.53 -20.55
C SER A 404 9.36 -1.12 -20.48
N VAL A 405 9.86 -1.65 -21.61
CA VAL A 405 11.20 -2.26 -21.73
C VAL A 405 12.16 -1.27 -22.34
N ILE A 406 13.31 -1.10 -21.67
CA ILE A 406 14.36 -0.14 -22.01
C ILE A 406 15.68 -0.90 -22.06
N GLY A 407 16.45 -0.75 -23.12
CA GLY A 407 17.80 -1.31 -23.24
C GLY A 407 18.84 -0.47 -22.51
N PHE A 408 19.95 -1.08 -22.06
CA PHE A 408 21.12 -0.39 -21.59
C PHE A 408 22.41 -1.19 -21.90
N LYS A 409 23.54 -0.51 -21.98
CA LYS A 409 24.82 -1.10 -22.37
C LYS A 409 25.67 -1.50 -21.15
N ASP A 410 25.73 -0.65 -20.15
CA ASP A 410 26.59 -0.83 -18.99
C ASP A 410 25.92 -0.38 -17.67
N GLU A 411 26.59 -0.63 -16.55
CA GLU A 411 26.09 -0.33 -15.21
C GLU A 411 25.82 1.17 -15.00
N ALA A 412 26.66 2.03 -15.57
CA ALA A 412 26.51 3.49 -15.41
C ALA A 412 25.26 3.99 -16.12
N GLU A 413 24.98 3.49 -17.33
CA GLU A 413 23.76 3.81 -18.07
C GLU A 413 22.51 3.24 -17.36
N ALA A 414 22.57 2.01 -16.84
CA ALA A 414 21.48 1.44 -16.05
C ALA A 414 21.12 2.31 -14.84
N ILE A 415 22.11 2.77 -14.07
CA ILE A 415 21.93 3.67 -12.93
C ILE A 415 21.32 5.01 -13.38
N ALA A 416 21.85 5.59 -14.47
CA ALA A 416 21.36 6.86 -15.00
C ALA A 416 19.87 6.75 -15.40
N ILE A 417 19.50 5.71 -16.16
CA ILE A 417 18.09 5.45 -16.56
C ILE A 417 17.21 5.17 -15.34
N ALA A 418 17.67 4.32 -14.41
CA ALA A 418 16.92 3.99 -13.20
C ALA A 418 16.59 5.22 -12.37
N ASN A 419 17.57 6.12 -12.20
CA ASN A 419 17.42 7.35 -11.44
C ASN A 419 16.71 8.48 -12.19
N ASN A 420 16.57 8.39 -13.51
CA ASN A 420 15.81 9.34 -14.33
C ASN A 420 14.30 9.12 -14.16
N SER A 421 13.80 9.48 -13.00
CA SER A 421 12.39 9.44 -12.62
C SER A 421 12.11 10.41 -11.49
N THR A 422 10.91 10.96 -11.45
CA THR A 422 10.43 11.76 -10.32
C THR A 422 10.08 10.92 -9.09
N PHE A 423 10.03 9.60 -9.24
CA PHE A 423 9.73 8.64 -8.20
C PHE A 423 10.98 7.94 -7.64
N GLY A 424 10.86 7.34 -6.47
CA GLY A 424 11.93 6.61 -5.82
C GLY A 424 11.43 5.68 -4.72
N LEU A 425 10.42 4.82 -5.02
CA LEU A 425 9.84 3.90 -4.04
C LEU A 425 10.61 2.58 -3.97
N ALA A 426 10.69 1.85 -5.08
CA ALA A 426 11.39 0.57 -5.12
C ALA A 426 12.30 0.45 -6.34
N ALA A 427 13.27 -0.47 -6.27
CA ALA A 427 14.08 -0.96 -7.37
C ALA A 427 14.26 -2.47 -7.22
N TYR A 428 14.31 -3.17 -8.35
CA TYR A 428 14.59 -4.60 -8.44
C TYR A 428 15.84 -4.79 -9.29
N VAL A 429 16.74 -5.68 -8.87
CA VAL A 429 18.01 -5.90 -9.55
C VAL A 429 18.27 -7.40 -9.67
N ALA A 430 18.45 -7.91 -10.87
CA ALA A 430 18.94 -9.26 -11.12
C ALA A 430 20.44 -9.20 -11.45
N THR A 431 21.28 -9.71 -10.55
CA THR A 431 22.74 -9.79 -10.68
C THR A 431 23.36 -10.76 -9.68
N GLN A 432 24.42 -11.45 -10.04
CA GLN A 432 25.22 -12.29 -9.13
C GLN A 432 26.45 -11.56 -8.57
N ASN A 433 26.76 -10.36 -9.05
CA ASN A 433 27.94 -9.61 -8.67
C ASN A 433 27.71 -8.81 -7.37
N LEU A 434 28.24 -9.27 -6.24
CA LEU A 434 28.14 -8.61 -4.92
C LEU A 434 28.73 -7.18 -4.94
N GLY A 435 29.80 -6.95 -5.71
CA GLY A 435 30.37 -5.61 -5.86
C GLY A 435 29.39 -4.65 -6.54
N ARG A 436 28.64 -5.13 -7.54
CA ARG A 436 27.56 -4.39 -8.20
C ARG A 436 26.40 -4.15 -7.24
N VAL A 437 26.00 -5.15 -6.46
CA VAL A 437 24.93 -5.00 -5.44
C VAL A 437 25.24 -3.86 -4.49
N ARG A 438 26.49 -3.77 -4.00
CA ARG A 438 26.91 -2.68 -3.12
C ARG A 438 26.82 -1.32 -3.84
N ARG A 439 27.41 -1.17 -5.04
CA ARG A 439 27.36 0.10 -5.78
C ARG A 439 25.93 0.54 -6.08
N LEU A 440 25.08 -0.38 -6.52
CA LEU A 440 23.68 -0.08 -6.77
C LEU A 440 22.91 0.30 -5.51
N GLY A 441 23.25 -0.30 -4.35
CA GLY A 441 22.69 0.12 -3.05
C GLY A 441 23.06 1.56 -2.67
N ASP A 442 24.27 2.01 -3.06
CA ASP A 442 24.73 3.37 -2.80
C ASP A 442 24.18 4.39 -3.84
N GLU A 443 23.98 3.97 -5.08
CA GLU A 443 23.69 4.86 -6.21
C GLU A 443 22.20 4.97 -6.59
N LEU A 444 21.39 3.92 -6.36
CA LEU A 444 19.97 3.95 -6.71
C LEU A 444 19.19 4.83 -5.73
N ARG A 445 18.36 5.69 -6.28
CA ARG A 445 17.49 6.61 -5.51
C ARG A 445 16.12 6.00 -5.28
N SER A 446 16.10 4.89 -4.55
CA SER A 446 14.89 4.15 -4.17
C SER A 446 14.89 3.82 -2.68
N ALA A 447 13.71 3.80 -2.06
CA ALA A 447 13.53 3.47 -0.65
C ALA A 447 13.89 2.01 -0.36
N ILE A 448 13.55 1.11 -1.29
CA ILE A 448 13.78 -0.32 -1.17
C ILE A 448 14.45 -0.82 -2.44
N THR A 449 15.61 -1.49 -2.31
CA THR A 449 16.24 -2.21 -3.42
C THR A 449 16.22 -3.71 -3.11
N GLN A 450 15.54 -4.50 -3.96
CA GLN A 450 15.48 -5.95 -3.86
C GLN A 450 16.42 -6.58 -4.89
N VAL A 451 17.28 -7.50 -4.46
CA VAL A 451 18.24 -8.16 -5.33
C VAL A 451 17.86 -9.62 -5.53
N ILE A 452 17.87 -10.06 -6.79
CA ILE A 452 17.64 -11.43 -7.22
C ILE A 452 18.99 -11.98 -7.70
N ALA A 453 19.66 -12.71 -6.83
CA ALA A 453 21.01 -13.21 -7.09
C ALA A 453 21.06 -14.71 -7.42
N THR A 454 19.96 -15.43 -7.25
CA THR A 454 19.87 -16.88 -7.46
C THR A 454 18.45 -17.27 -7.89
N ASP A 455 18.30 -18.51 -8.34
CA ASP A 455 17.01 -19.17 -8.64
C ASP A 455 16.26 -19.67 -7.40
N LYS A 456 16.81 -19.46 -6.20
CA LYS A 456 16.17 -19.91 -4.96
C LYS A 456 15.10 -18.95 -4.50
N PRO A 457 13.96 -19.47 -4.02
CA PRO A 457 12.94 -18.62 -3.41
C PRO A 457 13.54 -17.83 -2.24
N SER A 458 13.39 -16.52 -2.27
CA SER A 458 13.72 -15.69 -1.11
C SER A 458 12.52 -15.64 -0.19
N GLY A 459 12.67 -16.12 1.04
CA GLY A 459 11.71 -15.94 2.11
C GLY A 459 12.41 -15.24 3.26
N GLY A 460 11.80 -14.19 3.77
CA GLY A 460 12.28 -13.50 4.97
C GLY A 460 11.38 -12.33 5.27
N ASN A 461 10.75 -12.38 6.43
CA ASN A 461 10.04 -11.25 6.97
C ASN A 461 11.06 -10.39 7.71
N LEU A 462 11.73 -9.49 7.01
CA LEU A 462 12.67 -8.57 7.63
C LEU A 462 11.91 -7.32 8.03
N SER A 463 11.90 -7.04 9.32
CA SER A 463 11.45 -5.78 9.91
C SER A 463 12.41 -4.66 9.50
N ILE A 464 12.24 -4.14 8.29
CA ILE A 464 13.09 -3.09 7.73
C ILE A 464 12.30 -1.78 7.67
N SER A 465 12.89 -0.73 8.22
CA SER A 465 12.37 0.62 8.04
C SER A 465 12.85 1.20 6.71
N PHE A 466 11.96 1.90 6.03
CA PHE A 466 12.28 2.60 4.79
C PHE A 466 11.67 4.00 4.77
N GLU A 467 12.19 4.86 3.95
CA GLU A 467 11.67 6.20 3.68
C GLU A 467 11.58 6.38 2.17
N ALA A 468 10.39 6.73 1.67
CA ALA A 468 10.18 6.96 0.25
C ALA A 468 11.03 8.13 -0.25
N HIS A 469 11.67 7.95 -1.43
CA HIS A 469 12.50 8.99 -2.02
C HIS A 469 11.69 9.84 -3.01
N LYS A 470 12.13 11.07 -3.23
CA LYS A 470 11.60 12.00 -4.23
C LYS A 470 10.10 12.22 -4.04
N GLN A 471 9.29 12.12 -5.13
CA GLN A 471 7.84 12.30 -5.07
C GLN A 471 7.07 11.02 -4.68
N SER A 472 7.79 9.94 -4.33
CA SER A 472 7.17 8.74 -3.80
C SER A 472 6.76 8.87 -2.34
N GLY A 473 7.18 9.93 -1.65
CA GLY A 473 6.67 10.19 -0.31
C GLY A 473 7.63 10.90 0.62
N VAL A 474 7.29 10.92 1.90
CA VAL A 474 8.06 11.50 3.00
C VAL A 474 7.72 10.79 4.31
N GLY A 475 8.70 10.61 5.18
CA GLY A 475 8.56 9.94 6.46
C GLY A 475 8.87 8.45 6.39
N PHE A 476 9.03 7.83 7.57
CA PHE A 476 9.42 6.43 7.68
C PHE A 476 8.22 5.51 7.83
N GLU A 477 8.28 4.36 7.16
CA GLU A 477 7.39 3.22 7.40
C GLU A 477 8.19 1.94 7.67
N GLY A 478 7.52 0.95 8.28
CA GLY A 478 8.11 -0.33 8.64
C GLY A 478 9.12 -0.27 9.78
N GLY A 479 9.39 -1.42 10.39
CA GLY A 479 10.38 -1.58 11.45
C GLY A 479 10.28 -0.58 12.60
N VAL A 480 11.38 -0.40 13.31
CA VAL A 480 11.43 0.47 14.51
C VAL A 480 11.27 1.96 14.16
N ARG A 481 11.91 2.43 13.07
CA ARG A 481 11.78 3.84 12.67
C ARG A 481 10.37 4.21 12.22
N GLY A 482 9.65 3.25 11.61
CA GLY A 482 8.23 3.41 11.31
C GLY A 482 7.40 3.58 12.58
N LEU A 483 7.73 2.89 13.68
CA LEU A 483 7.09 3.13 14.98
C LEU A 483 7.50 4.47 15.59
N GLU A 484 8.78 4.85 15.50
CA GLU A 484 9.27 6.17 15.97
C GLU A 484 8.52 7.32 15.31
N ALA A 485 8.14 7.20 14.02
CA ALA A 485 7.41 8.23 13.29
C ALA A 485 6.04 8.57 13.91
N TYR A 486 5.46 7.64 14.68
CA TYR A 486 4.22 7.84 15.45
C TYR A 486 4.46 8.32 16.87
N THR A 487 5.69 8.72 17.22
CA THR A 487 6.06 9.23 18.54
C THR A 487 6.69 10.62 18.47
N VAL A 488 6.73 11.29 19.60
CA VAL A 488 7.47 12.55 19.81
C VAL A 488 8.59 12.29 20.79
N ALA A 489 9.82 12.60 20.38
CA ALA A 489 10.95 12.54 21.28
C ALA A 489 11.00 13.78 22.17
N SER A 490 11.11 13.59 23.50
CA SER A 490 11.30 14.64 24.48
C SER A 490 12.62 14.44 25.23
N ALA A 491 13.43 15.48 25.33
CA ALA A 491 14.66 15.48 26.13
C ALA A 491 14.37 16.00 27.54
N VAL A 492 14.82 15.27 28.55
CA VAL A 492 14.74 15.66 29.96
C VAL A 492 16.14 15.82 30.52
N ILE A 493 16.42 16.97 31.14
CA ILE A 493 17.70 17.29 31.75
C ILE A 493 17.45 17.47 33.26
N CYS A 494 18.05 16.60 34.06
CA CYS A 494 17.98 16.67 35.52
C CYS A 494 19.33 17.16 36.05
N PHE A 495 19.34 18.29 36.69
CA PHE A 495 20.49 18.82 37.44
C PHE A 495 20.49 18.18 38.84
N THR A 496 21.53 17.41 39.18
CA THR A 496 21.65 16.70 40.46
C THR A 496 22.72 17.30 41.35
#